data_4f977b44003f47de0c7f7dec98cdae68
#
_entry.id   4f977b44003f47de0c7f7dec98cdae68
#
_cell.length_a   1.000
_cell.length_b   1.000
_cell.length_c   1.000
_cell.angle_alpha   90.00
_cell.angle_beta   90.00
_cell.angle_gamma   90.00
#
_symmetry.space_group_name_H-M   'P 1'
#
loop_
_entity.id
_entity.type
_entity.pdbx_description
1 polymer ?
#
loop_
_entity_poly.entity_id
_entity_poly.type
_entity_poly.pdbx_seq_one_letter_code
_entity_poly.pdbx_strand_id
1 'polypeptide(L)'
;MQIMKIVVISGSPRKTANTQIMMKYVYEYAKSKNNDIKFINLSEDEIDYYKGPDGQYNEATKQATNDILEADIWLIGTPIYNSFFSSALKNLFEYVNYKKTAGKIAGLAILASGNIGFIDVQTLLNQLMTYFRVITNPKGVFMTADMIKDGKISNEEAKNRLEELVDETLTLASKLN
;
A
#
# COMPACT_ATOMS: atom_id res chain seq x y z
N MET A 1 -6.20 17.43 -17.58
CA MET A 1 -6.10 16.81 -16.24
C MET A 1 -4.68 16.26 -16.13
N GLN A 2 -3.91 16.69 -15.16
CA GLN A 2 -2.54 16.20 -14.95
C GLN A 2 -2.60 14.70 -14.62
N ILE A 3 -1.81 13.88 -15.29
CA ILE A 3 -1.73 12.44 -15.00
C ILE A 3 -1.02 12.30 -13.66
N MET A 4 -1.71 11.79 -12.65
CA MET A 4 -1.13 11.53 -11.33
C MET A 4 -0.39 10.19 -11.35
N LYS A 5 0.80 10.14 -10.75
CA LYS A 5 1.56 8.91 -10.61
C LYS A 5 1.05 8.12 -9.39
N ILE A 6 0.79 6.84 -9.58
CA ILE A 6 0.28 5.96 -8.53
C ILE A 6 1.29 4.86 -8.25
N VAL A 7 1.53 4.56 -6.97
CA VAL A 7 2.19 3.33 -6.55
C VAL A 7 1.24 2.49 -5.72
N VAL A 8 1.11 1.21 -6.09
CA VAL A 8 0.39 0.21 -5.31
C VAL A 8 1.40 -0.70 -4.62
N ILE A 9 1.28 -0.88 -3.32
CA ILE A 9 2.23 -1.65 -2.51
C ILE A 9 1.53 -2.84 -1.87
N SER A 10 1.95 -4.05 -2.25
CA SER A 10 1.60 -5.29 -1.56
C SER A 10 2.63 -5.60 -0.47
N GLY A 11 2.28 -5.27 0.77
CA GLY A 11 3.19 -5.27 1.91
C GLY A 11 3.45 -6.63 2.56
N SER A 12 3.04 -7.76 1.97
CA SER A 12 3.33 -9.08 2.51
C SER A 12 4.59 -9.70 1.89
N PRO A 13 5.54 -10.22 2.69
CA PRO A 13 6.70 -10.94 2.16
C PRO A 13 6.41 -12.40 1.78
N ARG A 14 5.20 -12.91 2.03
CA ARG A 14 4.85 -14.31 1.78
C ARG A 14 4.45 -14.51 0.32
N LYS A 15 5.06 -15.49 -0.37
CA LYS A 15 4.82 -15.80 -1.80
C LYS A 15 3.36 -16.14 -2.15
N THR A 16 2.59 -16.67 -1.20
CA THR A 16 1.18 -17.06 -1.41
C THR A 16 0.25 -16.28 -0.48
N ALA A 17 0.48 -14.97 -0.37
CA ALA A 17 -0.28 -14.14 0.57
C ALA A 17 -1.61 -13.66 -0.03
N ASN A 18 -2.67 -13.75 0.75
CA ASN A 18 -3.95 -13.13 0.42
C ASN A 18 -3.84 -11.60 0.23
N THR A 19 -2.89 -10.96 0.89
CA THR A 19 -2.58 -9.53 0.69
C THR A 19 -2.16 -9.24 -0.75
N GLN A 20 -1.41 -10.13 -1.39
CA GLN A 20 -1.03 -9.99 -2.79
C GLN A 20 -2.26 -10.05 -3.70
N ILE A 21 -3.19 -10.98 -3.44
CA ILE A 21 -4.45 -11.09 -4.19
C ILE A 21 -5.28 -9.80 -4.06
N MET A 22 -5.42 -9.30 -2.83
CA MET A 22 -6.11 -8.05 -2.55
C MET A 22 -5.47 -6.86 -3.30
N MET A 23 -4.16 -6.70 -3.20
CA MET A 23 -3.48 -5.54 -3.80
C MET A 23 -3.31 -5.65 -5.31
N LYS A 24 -3.27 -6.86 -5.86
CA LYS A 24 -3.34 -7.06 -7.31
C LYS A 24 -4.70 -6.61 -7.86
N TYR A 25 -5.79 -6.91 -7.15
CA TYR A 25 -7.12 -6.40 -7.51
C TYR A 25 -7.15 -4.86 -7.49
N VAL A 26 -6.64 -4.25 -6.43
CA VAL A 26 -6.51 -2.78 -6.33
C VAL A 26 -5.68 -2.21 -7.48
N TYR A 27 -4.56 -2.85 -7.82
CA TYR A 27 -3.71 -2.43 -8.93
C TYR A 27 -4.44 -2.48 -10.28
N GLU A 28 -5.11 -3.60 -10.61
CA GLU A 28 -5.82 -3.74 -11.88
C GLU A 28 -6.99 -2.74 -11.98
N TYR A 29 -7.71 -2.51 -10.89
CA TYR A 29 -8.78 -1.52 -10.87
C TYR A 29 -8.22 -0.09 -11.04
N ALA A 30 -7.19 0.29 -10.29
CA ALA A 30 -6.56 1.60 -10.41
C ALA A 30 -5.95 1.82 -11.80
N LYS A 31 -5.38 0.78 -12.42
CA LYS A 31 -4.82 0.79 -13.77
C LYS A 31 -5.90 1.06 -14.84
N SER A 32 -7.13 0.60 -14.62
CA SER A 32 -8.25 0.93 -15.52
C SER A 32 -8.64 2.41 -15.50
N LYS A 33 -8.26 3.14 -14.46
CA LYS A 33 -8.55 4.57 -14.26
C LYS A 33 -7.37 5.48 -14.59
N ASN A 34 -6.15 4.96 -14.51
CA ASN A 34 -4.92 5.73 -14.68
C ASN A 34 -3.80 4.87 -15.30
N ASN A 35 -3.07 5.43 -16.27
CA ASN A 35 -2.03 4.70 -17.00
C ASN A 35 -0.63 4.83 -16.38
N ASP A 36 -0.39 5.78 -15.47
CA ASP A 36 0.91 5.94 -14.78
C ASP A 36 0.87 5.32 -13.38
N ILE A 37 1.00 4.00 -13.37
CA ILE A 37 0.87 3.19 -12.16
C ILE A 37 2.00 2.17 -12.04
N LYS A 38 2.58 2.04 -10.85
CA LYS A 38 3.58 1.05 -10.48
C LYS A 38 3.02 0.08 -9.45
N PHE A 39 3.53 -1.15 -9.46
CA PHE A 39 3.20 -2.16 -8.47
C PHE A 39 4.46 -2.68 -7.79
N ILE A 40 4.54 -2.51 -6.48
CA ILE A 40 5.60 -3.06 -5.64
C ILE A 40 5.02 -4.25 -4.89
N ASN A 41 5.62 -5.42 -5.08
CA ASN A 41 5.17 -6.66 -4.44
C ASN A 41 6.28 -7.24 -3.55
N LEU A 42 6.18 -7.04 -2.25
CA LEU A 42 7.21 -7.45 -1.29
C LEU A 42 7.37 -8.97 -1.12
N SER A 43 6.56 -9.77 -1.82
CA SER A 43 6.75 -11.22 -1.91
C SER A 43 7.66 -11.65 -3.08
N GLU A 44 7.87 -10.76 -4.03
CA GLU A 44 8.62 -11.01 -5.28
C GLU A 44 9.80 -10.06 -5.44
N ASP A 45 9.63 -8.79 -5.02
CA ASP A 45 10.68 -7.80 -5.10
C ASP A 45 11.70 -8.00 -3.97
N GLU A 46 12.95 -8.22 -4.33
CA GLU A 46 14.05 -8.45 -3.39
C GLU A 46 14.52 -7.12 -2.77
N ILE A 47 13.78 -6.65 -1.77
CA ILE A 47 14.13 -5.44 -1.02
C ILE A 47 15.17 -5.79 0.04
N ASP A 48 16.34 -5.16 -0.02
CA ASP A 48 17.40 -5.32 0.98
C ASP A 48 16.92 -4.93 2.38
N TYR A 49 17.56 -5.48 3.42
CA TYR A 49 17.38 -4.97 4.77
C TYR A 49 18.10 -3.63 4.92
N TYR A 50 17.40 -2.65 5.49
CA TYR A 50 17.95 -1.32 5.72
C TYR A 50 19.15 -1.36 6.68
N LYS A 51 20.27 -0.77 6.25
CA LYS A 51 21.55 -0.71 6.98
C LYS A 51 22.00 0.72 7.25
N GLY A 52 21.07 1.68 7.14
CA GLY A 52 21.37 3.09 7.32
C GLY A 52 21.57 3.85 6.00
N PRO A 53 21.72 5.19 6.07
CA PRO A 53 21.75 6.05 4.88
C PRO A 53 22.96 5.80 3.96
N ASP A 54 24.07 5.30 4.51
CA ASP A 54 25.30 5.03 3.76
C ASP A 54 25.38 3.57 3.26
N GLY A 55 24.32 2.79 3.44
CA GLY A 55 24.25 1.40 2.99
C GLY A 55 24.26 1.29 1.47
N GLN A 56 24.91 0.23 0.97
CA GLN A 56 24.80 -0.14 -0.45
C GLN A 56 23.61 -1.07 -0.62
N TYR A 57 22.75 -0.77 -1.58
CA TYR A 57 21.50 -1.46 -1.83
C TYR A 57 21.37 -1.87 -3.29
N ASN A 58 20.66 -2.97 -3.52
CA ASN A 58 20.42 -3.51 -4.85
C ASN A 58 19.49 -2.58 -5.69
N GLU A 59 19.42 -2.86 -6.99
CA GLU A 59 18.62 -2.02 -7.91
C GLU A 59 17.11 -2.14 -7.63
N ALA A 60 16.60 -3.30 -7.18
CA ALA A 60 15.20 -3.47 -6.84
C ALA A 60 14.79 -2.54 -5.67
N THR A 61 15.62 -2.45 -4.62
CA THR A 61 15.41 -1.53 -3.49
C THR A 61 15.42 -0.07 -3.92
N LYS A 62 16.39 0.32 -4.75
CA LYS A 62 16.49 1.69 -5.28
C LYS A 62 15.27 2.04 -6.14
N GLN A 63 14.87 1.12 -7.03
CA GLN A 63 13.73 1.33 -7.92
C GLN A 63 12.44 1.47 -7.12
N ALA A 64 12.16 0.56 -6.17
CA ALA A 64 10.98 0.63 -5.31
C ALA A 64 10.94 1.95 -4.51
N THR A 65 12.09 2.38 -3.97
CA THR A 65 12.20 3.67 -3.26
C THR A 65 11.88 4.84 -4.18
N ASN A 66 12.41 4.85 -5.40
CA ASN A 66 12.15 5.89 -6.38
C ASN A 66 10.67 5.92 -6.80
N ASP A 67 10.07 4.77 -7.08
CA ASP A 67 8.66 4.67 -7.45
C ASP A 67 7.75 5.25 -6.35
N ILE A 68 8.05 5.00 -5.06
CA ILE A 68 7.34 5.60 -3.92
C ILE A 68 7.53 7.12 -3.88
N LEU A 69 8.77 7.60 -4.07
CA LEU A 69 9.08 9.03 -3.99
C LEU A 69 8.49 9.82 -5.18
N GLU A 70 8.39 9.22 -6.35
CA GLU A 70 7.81 9.87 -7.53
C GLU A 70 6.28 9.84 -7.55
N ALA A 71 5.65 8.84 -6.91
CA ALA A 71 4.21 8.73 -6.91
C ALA A 71 3.54 9.85 -6.11
N ASP A 72 2.43 10.38 -6.63
CA ASP A 72 1.55 11.34 -5.95
C ASP A 72 0.59 10.61 -4.99
N ILE A 73 0.24 9.37 -5.35
CA ILE A 73 -0.72 8.54 -4.62
C ILE A 73 -0.10 7.20 -4.23
N TRP A 74 -0.27 6.82 -2.97
CA TRP A 74 0.13 5.54 -2.41
C TRP A 74 -1.08 4.69 -2.05
N LEU A 75 -1.28 3.56 -2.71
CA LEU A 75 -2.26 2.55 -2.32
C LEU A 75 -1.52 1.42 -1.60
N ILE A 76 -1.66 1.37 -0.28
CA ILE A 76 -0.84 0.52 0.58
C ILE A 76 -1.69 -0.60 1.16
N GLY A 77 -1.30 -1.84 0.91
CA GLY A 77 -1.90 -3.02 1.52
C GLY A 77 -0.94 -3.75 2.44
N THR A 78 -1.41 -4.19 3.61
CA THR A 78 -0.60 -4.93 4.57
C THR A 78 -1.39 -6.06 5.21
N PRO A 79 -0.74 -7.21 5.54
CA PRO A 79 -1.31 -8.16 6.47
C PRO A 79 -1.18 -7.68 7.92
N ILE A 80 -1.95 -8.28 8.81
CA ILE A 80 -1.72 -8.19 10.26
C ILE A 80 -0.84 -9.37 10.69
N TYR A 81 0.35 -9.05 11.18
CA TYR A 81 1.27 -10.01 11.79
C TYR A 81 1.57 -9.60 13.23
N ASN A 82 1.21 -10.45 14.20
CA ASN A 82 1.44 -10.19 15.63
C ASN A 82 0.94 -8.77 16.05
N SER A 83 -0.30 -8.44 15.67
CA SER A 83 -0.95 -7.14 15.96
C SER A 83 -0.24 -5.92 15.32
N PHE A 84 0.58 -6.12 14.31
CA PHE A 84 1.30 -5.07 13.61
C PHE A 84 1.18 -5.20 12.08
N PHE A 85 1.47 -4.15 11.33
CA PHE A 85 1.70 -4.29 9.89
C PHE A 85 3.04 -5.02 9.62
N SER A 86 3.25 -5.55 8.42
CA SER A 86 4.40 -6.40 8.15
C SER A 86 5.74 -5.67 8.33
N SER A 87 6.74 -6.38 8.85
CA SER A 87 8.11 -5.87 8.96
C SER A 87 8.73 -5.56 7.59
N ALA A 88 8.34 -6.29 6.54
CA ALA A 88 8.79 -6.02 5.18
C ALA A 88 8.30 -4.64 4.69
N LEU A 89 7.04 -4.28 4.97
CA LEU A 89 6.51 -2.95 4.68
C LEU A 89 7.25 -1.86 5.47
N LYS A 90 7.51 -2.10 6.77
CA LYS A 90 8.28 -1.16 7.58
C LYS A 90 9.69 -0.97 7.03
N ASN A 91 10.36 -2.07 6.64
CA ASN A 91 11.68 -2.03 6.04
C ASN A 91 11.71 -1.20 4.74
N LEU A 92 10.71 -1.35 3.86
CA LEU A 92 10.60 -0.55 2.65
C LEU A 92 10.50 0.96 2.96
N PHE A 93 9.75 1.33 4.00
CA PHE A 93 9.60 2.73 4.40
C PHE A 93 10.84 3.33 5.11
N GLU A 94 11.83 2.52 5.54
CA GLU A 94 13.09 3.05 6.04
C GLU A 94 13.91 3.80 4.96
N TYR A 95 13.73 3.45 3.69
CA TYR A 95 14.41 4.10 2.57
C TYR A 95 13.77 5.42 2.15
N VAL A 96 12.54 5.67 2.56
CA VAL A 96 11.75 6.80 2.06
C VAL A 96 12.16 8.09 2.77
N ASN A 97 12.60 9.08 2.02
CA ASN A 97 12.95 10.39 2.56
C ASN A 97 11.69 11.24 2.80
N TYR A 98 11.30 11.41 4.06
CA TYR A 98 10.11 12.17 4.47
C TYR A 98 10.07 13.63 3.97
N LYS A 99 11.23 14.24 3.63
CA LYS A 99 11.30 15.60 3.08
C LYS A 99 10.71 15.72 1.68
N LYS A 100 10.55 14.58 0.98
CA LYS A 100 10.04 14.50 -0.40
C LYS A 100 8.60 13.97 -0.49
N THR A 101 7.92 13.79 0.64
CA THR A 101 6.62 13.07 0.67
C THR A 101 5.45 13.93 1.10
N ALA A 102 5.70 15.16 1.53
CA ALA A 102 4.64 16.07 1.96
C ALA A 102 3.61 16.31 0.86
N GLY A 103 2.33 16.21 1.22
CA GLY A 103 1.20 16.46 0.31
C GLY A 103 0.78 15.26 -0.56
N LYS A 104 1.50 14.15 -0.52
CA LYS A 104 1.05 12.90 -1.17
C LYS A 104 -0.20 12.36 -0.48
N ILE A 105 -0.97 11.56 -1.21
CA ILE A 105 -2.23 10.99 -0.72
C ILE A 105 -2.08 9.47 -0.57
N ALA A 106 -2.61 8.89 0.50
CA ALA A 106 -2.59 7.45 0.70
C ALA A 106 -3.98 6.85 0.91
N GLY A 107 -4.24 5.71 0.27
CA GLY A 107 -5.32 4.79 0.58
C GLY A 107 -4.77 3.54 1.26
N LEU A 108 -5.42 3.07 2.33
CA LEU A 108 -4.95 1.97 3.16
C LEU A 108 -5.89 0.77 3.09
N ALA A 109 -5.34 -0.43 2.84
CA ALA A 109 -6.06 -1.69 2.88
C ALA A 109 -5.34 -2.68 3.81
N ILE A 110 -6.10 -3.31 4.71
CA ILE A 110 -5.56 -4.21 5.73
C ILE A 110 -6.24 -5.57 5.60
N LEU A 111 -5.45 -6.64 5.61
CA LEU A 111 -5.93 -8.00 5.55
C LEU A 111 -5.50 -8.79 6.77
N ALA A 112 -6.45 -9.43 7.45
CA ALA A 112 -6.21 -10.27 8.62
C ALA A 112 -6.70 -11.70 8.40
N SER A 113 -6.25 -12.63 9.25
CA SER A 113 -6.81 -13.97 9.32
C SER A 113 -8.18 -14.01 10.01
N GLY A 114 -8.51 -13.01 10.81
CA GLY A 114 -9.77 -12.86 11.55
C GLY A 114 -10.06 -11.41 11.92
N ASN A 115 -11.06 -11.16 12.75
CA ASN A 115 -11.62 -9.83 13.02
C ASN A 115 -10.87 -9.03 14.11
N ILE A 116 -9.62 -9.35 14.42
CA ILE A 116 -8.86 -8.72 15.50
C ILE A 116 -7.70 -7.89 14.93
N GLY A 117 -7.44 -6.72 15.54
CA GLY A 117 -6.24 -5.92 15.28
C GLY A 117 -6.36 -4.90 14.13
N PHE A 118 -7.54 -4.75 13.51
CA PHE A 118 -7.72 -3.79 12.43
C PHE A 118 -7.44 -2.35 12.88
N ILE A 119 -8.09 -1.89 13.95
CA ILE A 119 -7.94 -0.52 14.45
C ILE A 119 -6.51 -0.23 14.88
N ASP A 120 -5.86 -1.22 15.50
CA ASP A 120 -4.46 -1.09 15.95
C ASP A 120 -3.54 -0.85 14.74
N VAL A 121 -3.65 -1.70 13.72
CA VAL A 121 -2.80 -1.60 12.52
C VAL A 121 -3.12 -0.36 11.69
N GLN A 122 -4.40 0.01 11.58
CA GLN A 122 -4.79 1.26 10.91
C GLN A 122 -4.19 2.48 11.63
N THR A 123 -4.23 2.50 12.97
CA THR A 123 -3.63 3.59 13.76
C THR A 123 -2.13 3.68 13.53
N LEU A 124 -1.42 2.56 13.52
CA LEU A 124 0.02 2.52 13.26
C LEU A 124 0.38 2.98 11.84
N LEU A 125 -0.41 2.59 10.84
CA LEU A 125 -0.22 3.07 9.47
C LEU A 125 -0.50 4.58 9.36
N ASN A 126 -1.54 5.08 9.99
CA ASN A 126 -1.83 6.51 10.03
C ASN A 126 -0.71 7.30 10.71
N GLN A 127 -0.14 6.78 11.79
CA GLN A 127 1.02 7.36 12.45
C GLN A 127 2.24 7.40 11.50
N LEU A 128 2.48 6.32 10.75
CA LEU A 128 3.55 6.27 9.76
C LEU A 128 3.32 7.30 8.65
N MET A 129 2.10 7.41 8.11
CA MET A 129 1.75 8.40 7.09
C MET A 129 1.90 9.84 7.62
N THR A 130 1.52 10.08 8.86
CA THR A 130 1.70 11.39 9.52
C THR A 130 3.18 11.77 9.60
N TYR A 131 4.08 10.83 9.94
CA TYR A 131 5.52 11.07 9.91
C TYR A 131 6.01 11.48 8.52
N PHE A 132 5.50 10.85 7.48
CA PHE A 132 5.79 11.19 6.09
C PHE A 132 5.03 12.41 5.56
N ARG A 133 4.17 13.05 6.37
CA ARG A 133 3.31 14.19 5.96
C ARG A 133 2.40 13.85 4.77
N VAL A 134 1.96 12.60 4.71
CA VAL A 134 1.06 12.06 3.70
C VAL A 134 -0.37 12.15 4.22
N ILE A 135 -1.28 12.62 3.39
CA ILE A 135 -2.70 12.73 3.72
C ILE A 135 -3.36 11.38 3.46
N THR A 136 -3.90 10.75 4.50
CA THR A 136 -4.62 9.48 4.36
C THR A 136 -6.08 9.66 4.03
N ASN A 137 -6.59 8.86 3.09
CA ASN A 137 -8.04 8.67 2.96
C ASN A 137 -8.57 8.10 4.28
N PRO A 138 -9.53 8.77 4.94
CA PRO A 138 -10.04 8.33 6.25
C PRO A 138 -10.76 6.97 6.19
N LYS A 139 -11.20 6.55 4.99
CA LYS A 139 -11.92 5.30 4.76
C LYS A 139 -10.96 4.18 4.37
N GLY A 140 -10.25 3.62 5.37
CA GLY A 140 -9.44 2.41 5.16
C GLY A 140 -10.32 1.18 4.90
N VAL A 141 -9.80 0.21 4.14
CA VAL A 141 -10.49 -1.06 3.89
C VAL A 141 -9.90 -2.17 4.75
N PHE A 142 -10.78 -2.90 5.42
CA PHE A 142 -10.44 -4.11 6.15
C PHE A 142 -11.05 -5.33 5.47
N MET A 143 -10.24 -6.36 5.28
CA MET A 143 -10.64 -7.66 4.77
C MET A 143 -10.14 -8.78 5.65
N THR A 144 -10.88 -9.89 5.68
CA THR A 144 -10.48 -11.14 6.32
C THR A 144 -10.16 -12.22 5.28
N ALA A 145 -9.36 -13.19 5.68
CA ALA A 145 -8.85 -14.22 4.77
C ALA A 145 -9.97 -15.07 4.13
N ASP A 146 -11.10 -15.26 4.82
CA ASP A 146 -12.28 -15.97 4.32
C ASP A 146 -13.00 -15.29 3.15
N MET A 147 -12.76 -14.00 2.93
CA MET A 147 -13.25 -13.25 1.77
C MET A 147 -12.48 -13.58 0.48
N ILE A 148 -11.43 -14.39 0.58
CA ILE A 148 -10.62 -14.83 -0.57
C ILE A 148 -10.74 -16.34 -0.69
N LYS A 149 -11.18 -16.80 -1.88
CA LYS A 149 -11.34 -18.22 -2.22
C LYS A 149 -10.75 -18.46 -3.61
N ASP A 150 -10.10 -19.59 -3.80
CA ASP A 150 -9.53 -20.02 -5.10
C ASP A 150 -8.67 -18.93 -5.77
N GLY A 151 -7.87 -18.21 -4.96
CA GLY A 151 -6.99 -17.16 -5.46
C GLY A 151 -7.70 -15.88 -5.94
N LYS A 152 -8.97 -15.67 -5.56
CA LYS A 152 -9.77 -14.50 -5.94
C LYS A 152 -10.55 -13.95 -4.76
N ILE A 153 -10.83 -12.65 -4.78
CA ILE A 153 -11.77 -12.04 -3.84
C ILE A 153 -13.17 -12.56 -4.18
N SER A 154 -13.76 -13.32 -3.27
CA SER A 154 -15.09 -13.93 -3.45
C SER A 154 -16.24 -13.11 -2.85
N ASN A 155 -15.92 -12.11 -2.05
CA ASN A 155 -16.89 -11.24 -1.38
C ASN A 155 -17.08 -9.95 -2.20
N GLU A 156 -18.27 -9.72 -2.74
CA GLU A 156 -18.57 -8.56 -3.59
C GLU A 156 -18.53 -7.24 -2.81
N GLU A 157 -18.96 -7.24 -1.55
CA GLU A 157 -18.87 -6.04 -0.71
C GLU A 157 -17.40 -5.62 -0.49
N ALA A 158 -16.53 -6.59 -0.28
CA ALA A 158 -15.09 -6.32 -0.17
C ALA A 158 -14.50 -5.74 -1.45
N LYS A 159 -14.90 -6.25 -2.64
CA LYS A 159 -14.49 -5.66 -3.92
C LYS A 159 -14.94 -4.22 -4.05
N ASN A 160 -16.23 -3.97 -3.81
CA ASN A 160 -16.80 -2.62 -3.90
C ASN A 160 -16.05 -1.63 -2.97
N ARG A 161 -15.74 -2.04 -1.75
CA ARG A 161 -14.98 -1.21 -0.79
C ARG A 161 -13.55 -0.93 -1.26
N LEU A 162 -12.88 -1.88 -1.92
CA LEU A 162 -11.56 -1.64 -2.51
C LEU A 162 -11.63 -0.68 -3.70
N GLU A 163 -12.65 -0.80 -4.54
CA GLU A 163 -12.90 0.10 -5.66
C GLU A 163 -13.20 1.52 -5.16
N GLU A 164 -14.09 1.66 -4.18
CA GLU A 164 -14.37 2.93 -3.51
C GLU A 164 -13.11 3.55 -2.89
N LEU A 165 -12.25 2.76 -2.25
CA LEU A 165 -10.97 3.24 -1.73
C LEU A 165 -10.13 3.90 -2.82
N VAL A 166 -10.03 3.26 -3.98
CA VAL A 166 -9.29 3.81 -5.13
C VAL A 166 -9.93 5.09 -5.61
N ASP A 167 -11.23 5.07 -5.91
CA ASP A 167 -11.95 6.21 -6.49
C ASP A 167 -11.96 7.41 -5.54
N GLU A 168 -12.16 7.21 -4.25
CA GLU A 168 -12.11 8.27 -3.24
C GLU A 168 -10.70 8.84 -3.07
N THR A 169 -9.66 7.98 -3.11
CA THR A 169 -8.26 8.42 -2.99
C THR A 169 -7.86 9.25 -4.22
N LEU A 170 -8.26 8.84 -5.42
CA LEU A 170 -8.06 9.62 -6.66
C LEU A 170 -8.79 10.96 -6.59
N THR A 171 -10.04 10.96 -6.11
CA THR A 171 -10.85 12.17 -5.94
C THR A 171 -10.22 13.14 -4.95
N LEU A 172 -9.72 12.62 -3.81
CA LEU A 172 -9.04 13.42 -2.80
C LEU A 172 -7.79 14.08 -3.38
N ALA A 173 -6.97 13.31 -4.10
CA ALA A 173 -5.77 13.82 -4.75
C ALA A 173 -6.10 14.91 -5.79
N SER A 174 -7.16 14.73 -6.57
CA SER A 174 -7.57 15.71 -7.58
C SER A 174 -8.11 17.03 -7.00
N LYS A 175 -8.57 17.02 -5.74
CA LYS A 175 -9.09 18.23 -5.06
C LYS A 175 -7.99 19.02 -4.34
N LEU A 176 -6.85 18.40 -4.07
CA LEU A 176 -5.75 19.00 -3.32
C LEU A 176 -4.60 19.49 -4.23
N ASN A 177 -4.57 19.05 -5.48
CA ASN A 177 -3.67 19.50 -6.55
C ASN A 177 -4.42 20.42 -7.52
#